data_9d4c6a81710ab00f6ad923349ec399da
#
_entry.id   9d4c6a81710ab00f6ad923349ec399da
#
_cell.length_a   1.000
_cell.length_b   1.000
_cell.length_c   1.000
_cell.angle_alpha   90.00
_cell.angle_beta   90.00
_cell.angle_gamma   90.00
#
_symmetry.space_group_name_H-M   'P 1'
#
loop_
_entity.id
_entity.type
_entity.pdbx_description
1 polymer ?
#
loop_
_entity_poly.entity_id
_entity_poly.type
_entity_poly.pdbx_seq_one_letter_code
_entity_poly.pdbx_strand_id
1 'polypeptide(L)'
;MELHVVIDGDKDLAGQVYRQIKEAIQSGRLAVGEQVPPSRLLAQQLQVSRKTVSEAYARLTMDKLLAGQVGAGTFVTAAATQLQPQPSPRRFAAKDLAAGTTLKNWLGRSMPLQPPERRSAYDFFGGGAAKNHFPLTEWRQCILHGLRKSQAARGYYSEPQGLPVLREAIARHSAFARGVQCVPMDVLVTNGAQQAIDLVARVLIEPGCTVAVEDPGYPPARLTFASQGARIACIPVDAEGMMVEHIPDDTRLIYVTPAHQFPLGMPM
;
A
#
# COMPACT_ATOMS: atom_id res chain seq x y z
N MET A 1 32.88 19.20 -14.90
CA MET A 1 32.16 17.90 -14.95
C MET A 1 30.84 18.13 -15.63
N GLU A 2 30.47 17.35 -16.64
CA GLU A 2 29.21 17.59 -17.38
C GLU A 2 28.05 17.00 -16.60
N LEU A 3 27.10 17.85 -16.23
CA LEU A 3 25.83 17.44 -15.66
C LEU A 3 25.00 16.79 -16.78
N HIS A 4 24.90 15.47 -16.80
CA HIS A 4 24.18 14.75 -17.82
C HIS A 4 22.68 14.73 -17.49
N VAL A 5 21.91 15.63 -18.12
CA VAL A 5 20.45 15.71 -18.05
C VAL A 5 19.93 15.41 -19.45
N VAL A 6 18.94 14.50 -19.54
CA VAL A 6 18.30 14.13 -20.81
C VAL A 6 16.85 14.59 -20.77
N ILE A 7 16.43 15.29 -21.80
CA ILE A 7 15.02 15.72 -21.96
C ILE A 7 14.30 14.71 -22.85
N ASP A 8 13.16 14.21 -22.36
CA ASP A 8 12.29 13.29 -23.08
C ASP A 8 10.93 13.94 -23.36
N GLY A 9 10.65 14.17 -24.65
CA GLY A 9 9.43 14.83 -25.10
C GLY A 9 9.30 16.30 -24.66
N ASP A 10 8.13 16.91 -24.91
CA ASP A 10 7.89 18.35 -24.74
C ASP A 10 7.10 18.70 -23.46
N LYS A 11 6.75 17.72 -22.63
CA LYS A 11 5.91 17.95 -21.45
C LYS A 11 6.73 18.04 -20.17
N ASP A 12 6.33 18.97 -19.29
CA ASP A 12 6.92 19.15 -17.95
C ASP A 12 8.45 19.25 -17.94
N LEU A 13 9.02 20.02 -18.87
CA LEU A 13 10.47 20.17 -19.03
C LEU A 13 11.17 20.63 -17.75
N ALA A 14 10.56 21.58 -17.00
CA ALA A 14 11.10 22.03 -15.74
C ALA A 14 11.12 20.94 -14.66
N GLY A 15 10.07 20.11 -14.61
CA GLY A 15 10.01 18.95 -13.73
C GLY A 15 11.03 17.88 -14.09
N GLN A 16 11.29 17.64 -15.38
CA GLN A 16 12.31 16.69 -15.82
C GLN A 16 13.71 17.14 -15.38
N VAL A 17 14.06 18.39 -15.59
CA VAL A 17 15.35 18.97 -15.14
C VAL A 17 15.46 18.89 -13.61
N TYR A 18 14.42 19.27 -12.88
CA TYR A 18 14.38 19.20 -11.42
C TYR A 18 14.63 17.78 -10.91
N ARG A 19 13.90 16.77 -11.42
CA ARG A 19 14.01 15.37 -10.97
C ARG A 19 15.41 14.81 -11.20
N GLN A 20 16.00 15.05 -12.37
CA GLN A 20 17.31 14.50 -12.69
C GLN A 20 18.44 15.16 -11.91
N ILE A 21 18.38 16.46 -11.66
CA ILE A 21 19.36 17.12 -10.78
C ILE A 21 19.21 16.64 -9.33
N LYS A 22 17.98 16.51 -8.84
CA LYS A 22 17.69 15.96 -7.51
C LYS A 22 18.24 14.53 -7.36
N GLU A 23 18.04 13.69 -8.36
CA GLU A 23 18.58 12.32 -8.39
C GLU A 23 20.12 12.31 -8.43
N ALA A 24 20.74 13.21 -9.21
CA ALA A 24 22.19 13.35 -9.25
C ALA A 24 22.79 13.76 -7.89
N ILE A 25 22.10 14.63 -7.15
CA ILE A 25 22.45 15.02 -5.79
C ILE A 25 22.27 13.83 -4.83
N GLN A 26 21.13 13.15 -4.90
CA GLN A 26 20.80 12.00 -4.03
C GLN A 26 21.75 10.82 -4.23
N SER A 27 22.15 10.56 -5.47
CA SER A 27 23.08 9.48 -5.81
C SER A 27 24.56 9.85 -5.56
N GLY A 28 24.83 11.08 -5.14
CA GLY A 28 26.21 11.56 -4.91
C GLY A 28 26.97 11.89 -6.18
N ARG A 29 26.34 11.85 -7.35
CA ARG A 29 26.94 12.29 -8.63
C ARG A 29 27.23 13.79 -8.64
N LEU A 30 26.44 14.58 -7.93
CA LEU A 30 26.69 15.97 -7.59
C LEU A 30 27.00 16.06 -6.10
N ALA A 31 28.24 16.43 -5.78
CA ALA A 31 28.72 16.50 -4.40
C ALA A 31 28.26 17.80 -3.70
N VAL A 32 28.19 17.77 -2.38
CA VAL A 32 27.96 18.96 -1.57
C VAL A 32 29.06 19.98 -1.82
N GLY A 33 28.70 21.24 -2.02
CA GLY A 33 29.61 22.31 -2.39
C GLY A 33 29.96 22.38 -3.88
N GLU A 34 29.52 21.42 -4.68
CA GLU A 34 29.75 21.45 -6.12
C GLU A 34 28.88 22.52 -6.78
N GLN A 35 29.44 23.22 -7.75
CA GLN A 35 28.74 24.26 -8.51
C GLN A 35 27.93 23.64 -9.65
N VAL A 36 26.65 23.96 -9.71
CA VAL A 36 25.83 23.61 -10.87
C VAL A 36 26.01 24.61 -12.02
N PRO A 37 25.85 24.19 -13.28
CA PRO A 37 26.01 25.09 -14.40
C PRO A 37 25.08 26.32 -14.31
N PRO A 38 25.52 27.51 -14.75
CA PRO A 38 24.63 28.66 -14.83
C PRO A 38 23.35 28.31 -15.67
N SER A 39 22.19 28.80 -15.24
CA SER A 39 20.91 28.46 -15.89
C SER A 39 20.88 28.76 -17.40
N ARG A 40 21.65 29.80 -17.83
CA ARG A 40 21.81 30.12 -19.26
C ARG A 40 22.56 29.04 -20.02
N LEU A 41 23.65 28.53 -19.43
CA LEU A 41 24.49 27.51 -20.06
C LEU A 41 23.76 26.17 -20.12
N LEU A 42 23.13 25.75 -19.03
CA LEU A 42 22.35 24.51 -18.99
C LEU A 42 21.16 24.55 -19.94
N ALA A 43 20.47 25.69 -20.04
CA ALA A 43 19.38 25.86 -21.00
C ALA A 43 19.83 25.70 -22.46
N GLN A 44 21.01 26.21 -22.77
CA GLN A 44 21.61 26.06 -24.11
C GLN A 44 22.01 24.61 -24.40
N GLN A 45 22.61 23.91 -23.42
CA GLN A 45 22.98 22.49 -23.54
C GLN A 45 21.77 21.59 -23.75
N LEU A 46 20.67 21.86 -23.02
CA LEU A 46 19.44 21.07 -23.08
C LEU A 46 18.47 21.50 -24.19
N GLN A 47 18.79 22.56 -24.93
CA GLN A 47 17.92 23.16 -25.96
C GLN A 47 16.50 23.54 -25.42
N VAL A 48 16.44 23.99 -24.18
CA VAL A 48 15.21 24.45 -23.52
C VAL A 48 15.27 25.93 -23.20
N SER A 49 14.13 26.52 -22.82
CA SER A 49 14.12 27.94 -22.41
C SER A 49 14.91 28.13 -21.10
N ARG A 50 15.55 29.31 -20.96
CA ARG A 50 16.18 29.70 -19.70
C ARG A 50 15.18 29.71 -18.53
N LYS A 51 13.92 30.06 -18.80
CA LYS A 51 12.82 30.05 -17.82
C LYS A 51 12.61 28.66 -17.25
N THR A 52 12.64 27.63 -18.08
CA THR A 52 12.50 26.21 -17.69
C THR A 52 13.56 25.79 -16.67
N VAL A 53 14.83 26.10 -16.96
CA VAL A 53 15.94 25.76 -16.05
C VAL A 53 15.90 26.61 -14.77
N SER A 54 15.57 27.91 -14.89
CA SER A 54 15.42 28.79 -13.73
C SER A 54 14.32 28.35 -12.79
N GLU A 55 13.22 27.83 -13.33
CA GLU A 55 12.11 27.25 -12.54
C GLU A 55 12.57 25.98 -11.81
N ALA A 56 13.27 25.07 -12.48
CA ALA A 56 13.83 23.88 -11.86
C ALA A 56 14.82 24.24 -10.72
N TYR A 57 15.67 25.20 -10.94
CA TYR A 57 16.61 25.69 -9.92
C TYR A 57 15.90 26.36 -8.74
N ALA A 58 14.85 27.11 -8.98
CA ALA A 58 14.05 27.71 -7.92
C ALA A 58 13.40 26.62 -7.03
N ARG A 59 12.86 25.57 -7.64
CA ARG A 59 12.30 24.42 -6.89
C ARG A 59 13.37 23.72 -6.06
N LEU A 60 14.56 23.46 -6.63
CA LEU A 60 15.68 22.86 -5.90
C LEU A 60 16.17 23.75 -4.75
N THR A 61 16.11 25.07 -4.92
CA THR A 61 16.45 26.01 -3.86
C THR A 61 15.39 26.05 -2.76
N MET A 62 14.12 25.96 -3.10
CA MET A 62 13.03 25.81 -2.13
C MET A 62 13.16 24.50 -1.32
N ASP A 63 13.58 23.43 -1.96
CA ASP A 63 13.89 22.14 -1.31
C ASP A 63 15.22 22.18 -0.51
N LYS A 64 15.90 23.33 -0.46
CA LYS A 64 17.19 23.51 0.19
C LYS A 64 18.33 22.61 -0.36
N LEU A 65 18.19 22.15 -1.59
CA LEU A 65 19.20 21.33 -2.28
C LEU A 65 20.26 22.17 -2.97
N LEU A 66 19.87 23.36 -3.42
CA LEU A 66 20.76 24.34 -4.01
C LEU A 66 20.72 25.65 -3.23
N ALA A 67 21.84 26.38 -3.25
CA ALA A 67 21.91 27.74 -2.73
C ALA A 67 22.70 28.63 -3.71
N GLY A 68 22.15 29.81 -4.00
CA GLY A 68 22.80 30.81 -4.81
C GLY A 68 23.79 31.62 -3.95
N GLN A 69 25.02 31.85 -4.44
CA GLN A 69 25.98 32.78 -3.87
C GLN A 69 26.17 33.94 -4.82
N VAL A 70 25.93 35.16 -4.34
CA VAL A 70 26.03 36.37 -5.16
C VAL A 70 27.44 36.50 -5.75
N GLY A 71 27.53 36.58 -7.07
CA GLY A 71 28.80 36.70 -7.79
C GLY A 71 29.57 35.39 -7.97
N ALA A 72 29.22 34.30 -7.29
CA ALA A 72 29.94 33.02 -7.35
C ALA A 72 29.17 31.90 -8.07
N GLY A 73 27.82 31.95 -8.07
CA GLY A 73 27.02 30.93 -8.75
C GLY A 73 26.04 30.20 -7.84
N THR A 74 25.56 29.03 -8.27
CA THR A 74 24.65 28.19 -7.52
C THR A 74 25.34 26.87 -7.15
N PHE A 75 25.23 26.47 -5.89
CA PHE A 75 25.97 25.34 -5.33
C PHE A 75 25.04 24.36 -4.63
N VAL A 76 25.45 23.09 -4.60
CA VAL A 76 24.76 22.04 -3.84
C VAL A 76 24.99 22.27 -2.35
N THR A 77 23.90 22.27 -1.56
CA THR A 77 23.96 22.58 -0.12
C THR A 77 24.32 21.37 0.74
N ALA A 78 24.75 21.60 1.97
CA ALA A 78 24.99 20.56 2.97
C ALA A 78 23.68 19.82 3.38
N ALA A 79 22.52 20.45 3.24
CA ALA A 79 21.22 19.79 3.46
C ALA A 79 20.99 18.63 2.49
N ALA A 80 21.64 18.63 1.34
CA ALA A 80 21.64 17.53 0.38
C ALA A 80 22.22 16.21 0.96
N THR A 81 23.13 16.30 1.95
CA THR A 81 23.68 15.12 2.64
C THR A 81 22.62 14.31 3.38
N GLN A 82 21.55 14.96 3.85
CA GLN A 82 20.44 14.28 4.52
C GLN A 82 19.57 13.46 3.56
N LEU A 83 19.69 13.69 2.25
CA LEU A 83 18.97 12.96 1.20
C LEU A 83 19.81 11.86 0.56
N GLN A 84 21.11 11.79 0.85
CA GLN A 84 21.90 10.63 0.43
C GLN A 84 21.32 9.39 1.09
N PRO A 85 21.14 8.27 0.37
CA PRO A 85 20.74 7.03 0.99
C PRO A 85 21.75 6.73 2.10
N GLN A 86 21.36 6.97 3.34
CA GLN A 86 22.15 6.43 4.44
C GLN A 86 22.26 4.93 4.18
N PRO A 87 23.45 4.32 4.42
CA PRO A 87 23.57 2.87 4.31
C PRO A 87 22.36 2.29 5.09
N SER A 88 21.56 1.51 4.39
CA SER A 88 20.31 0.95 4.92
C SER A 88 20.55 0.56 6.36
N PRO A 89 19.73 0.99 7.32
CA PRO A 89 19.91 0.60 8.70
C PRO A 89 20.14 -0.91 8.68
N ARG A 90 21.22 -1.36 9.34
CA ARG A 90 21.57 -2.79 9.41
C ARG A 90 20.29 -3.58 9.49
N ARG A 91 20.01 -4.44 8.51
CA ARG A 91 18.91 -5.41 8.62
C ARG A 91 19.25 -6.20 9.87
N PHE A 92 18.60 -5.86 10.97
CA PHE A 92 18.68 -6.67 12.17
C PHE A 92 18.28 -8.08 11.75
N ALA A 93 19.14 -9.04 11.95
CA ALA A 93 18.72 -10.42 11.78
C ALA A 93 17.59 -10.65 12.79
N ALA A 94 16.57 -11.40 12.42
CA ALA A 94 15.42 -11.66 13.30
C ALA A 94 15.82 -12.18 14.69
N LYS A 95 16.97 -12.84 14.78
CA LYS A 95 17.58 -13.32 16.02
C LYS A 95 18.14 -12.21 16.92
N ASP A 96 18.43 -11.02 16.37
CA ASP A 96 19.00 -9.88 17.13
C ASP A 96 17.90 -8.99 17.73
N LEU A 97 16.63 -9.26 17.37
CA LEU A 97 15.48 -8.56 17.93
C LEU A 97 15.00 -9.35 19.15
N ALA A 98 14.90 -8.69 20.30
CA ALA A 98 14.14 -9.18 21.46
C ALA A 98 12.63 -9.17 21.11
N ALA A 99 12.29 -9.79 19.98
CA ALA A 99 10.97 -9.77 19.41
C ALA A 99 10.10 -10.81 20.10
N GLY A 100 8.87 -10.43 20.42
CA GLY A 100 7.85 -11.35 20.89
C GLY A 100 7.59 -12.48 19.87
N THR A 101 6.97 -13.55 20.35
CA THR A 101 6.66 -14.75 19.53
C THR A 101 5.93 -14.41 18.24
N THR A 102 5.02 -13.43 18.27
CA THR A 102 4.27 -12.98 17.10
C THR A 102 5.17 -12.46 15.98
N LEU A 103 6.17 -11.61 16.30
CA LEU A 103 7.08 -11.09 15.29
C LEU A 103 7.97 -12.19 14.70
N LYS A 104 8.44 -13.14 15.54
CA LYS A 104 9.20 -14.31 15.07
C LYS A 104 8.38 -15.17 14.11
N ASN A 105 7.11 -15.38 14.43
CA ASN A 105 6.19 -16.12 13.57
C ASN A 105 5.94 -15.40 12.23
N TRP A 106 5.93 -14.08 12.20
CA TRP A 106 5.80 -13.28 10.99
C TRP A 106 7.05 -13.33 10.11
N LEU A 107 8.23 -13.15 10.70
CA LEU A 107 9.50 -13.08 9.96
C LEU A 107 9.89 -14.40 9.29
N GLY A 108 9.42 -15.53 9.80
CA GLY A 108 9.66 -16.86 9.22
C GLY A 108 8.75 -17.21 8.04
N ARG A 109 7.82 -16.35 7.63
CA ARG A 109 6.79 -16.66 6.63
C ARG A 109 6.94 -15.80 5.39
N SER A 110 7.14 -16.43 4.24
CA SER A 110 7.09 -15.75 2.95
C SER A 110 5.63 -15.39 2.62
N MET A 111 5.36 -14.13 2.31
CA MET A 111 4.10 -13.72 1.70
C MET A 111 4.16 -14.05 0.20
N PRO A 112 3.39 -15.03 -0.29
CA PRO A 112 3.50 -15.47 -1.69
C PRO A 112 2.83 -14.53 -2.70
N LEU A 113 2.32 -13.38 -2.26
CA LEU A 113 1.45 -12.51 -3.06
C LEU A 113 2.11 -11.17 -3.43
N GLN A 114 3.37 -11.18 -3.85
CA GLN A 114 3.90 -10.00 -4.55
C GLN A 114 3.53 -10.09 -6.03
N PRO A 115 2.84 -9.08 -6.59
CA PRO A 115 2.61 -9.04 -8.02
C PRO A 115 3.96 -9.05 -8.75
N PRO A 116 4.09 -9.79 -9.86
CA PRO A 116 5.33 -9.83 -10.61
C PRO A 116 5.71 -8.42 -11.08
N GLU A 117 7.00 -8.07 -11.00
CA GLU A 117 7.52 -6.76 -11.43
C GLU A 117 7.25 -6.47 -12.91
N ARG A 118 7.09 -7.51 -13.73
CA ARG A 118 6.70 -7.41 -15.14
C ARG A 118 5.33 -8.03 -15.37
N ARG A 119 4.44 -7.27 -16.00
CA ARG A 119 3.16 -7.80 -16.47
C ARG A 119 3.41 -8.86 -17.54
N SER A 120 2.94 -10.06 -17.28
CA SER A 120 2.88 -11.13 -18.27
C SER A 120 1.85 -10.79 -19.34
N ALA A 121 2.01 -11.34 -20.56
CA ALA A 121 0.99 -11.23 -21.61
C ALA A 121 -0.35 -11.84 -21.17
N TYR A 122 -0.28 -12.85 -20.32
CA TYR A 122 -1.42 -13.51 -19.66
C TYR A 122 -1.21 -13.42 -18.15
N ASP A 123 -2.10 -12.69 -17.48
CA ASP A 123 -2.05 -12.49 -16.02
C ASP A 123 -3.19 -13.29 -15.35
N PHE A 124 -2.80 -14.37 -14.68
CA PHE A 124 -3.69 -15.23 -13.90
C PHE A 124 -3.69 -14.90 -12.39
N PHE A 125 -3.11 -13.78 -12.03
CA PHE A 125 -2.97 -13.35 -10.64
C PHE A 125 -4.29 -12.83 -10.05
N GLY A 126 -5.37 -13.34 -10.26
CA GLY A 126 -6.71 -13.01 -9.75
C GLY A 126 -6.85 -11.87 -8.72
N GLY A 127 -8.07 -11.51 -8.39
CA GLY A 127 -8.37 -10.52 -7.33
C GLY A 127 -8.41 -9.06 -7.78
N GLY A 128 -8.12 -8.77 -9.05
CA GLY A 128 -8.30 -7.44 -9.63
C GLY A 128 -9.76 -7.18 -10.02
N ALA A 129 -10.32 -6.04 -9.62
CA ALA A 129 -11.63 -5.61 -10.11
C ALA A 129 -11.61 -5.45 -11.64
N ALA A 130 -12.70 -5.83 -12.31
CA ALA A 130 -12.88 -5.63 -13.75
C ALA A 130 -12.98 -4.13 -14.06
N LYS A 131 -11.86 -3.51 -14.39
CA LYS A 131 -11.73 -2.05 -14.59
C LYS A 131 -12.71 -1.49 -15.60
N ASN A 132 -13.08 -2.27 -16.62
CA ASN A 132 -13.98 -1.86 -17.69
C ASN A 132 -15.44 -1.72 -17.26
N HIS A 133 -15.83 -2.30 -16.13
CA HIS A 133 -17.20 -2.27 -15.58
C HIS A 133 -17.32 -1.39 -14.33
N PHE A 134 -16.22 -0.71 -13.94
CA PHE A 134 -16.28 0.15 -12.77
C PHE A 134 -17.04 1.46 -13.09
N PRO A 135 -18.10 1.79 -12.33
CA PRO A 135 -18.93 2.98 -12.57
C PRO A 135 -18.21 4.26 -12.09
N LEU A 136 -17.20 4.68 -12.87
CA LEU A 136 -16.28 5.77 -12.47
C LEU A 136 -16.99 7.11 -12.26
N THR A 137 -18.02 7.40 -13.07
CA THR A 137 -18.77 8.67 -13.01
C THR A 137 -19.54 8.76 -11.70
N GLU A 138 -20.28 7.72 -11.36
CA GLU A 138 -21.07 7.63 -10.13
C GLU A 138 -20.15 7.61 -8.90
N TRP A 139 -19.04 6.88 -8.99
CA TRP A 139 -18.03 6.84 -7.93
C TRP A 139 -17.45 8.24 -7.65
N ARG A 140 -17.10 8.97 -8.71
CA ARG A 140 -16.61 10.35 -8.59
C ARG A 140 -17.63 11.26 -7.91
N GLN A 141 -18.91 11.16 -8.28
CA GLN A 141 -19.98 11.94 -7.65
C GLN A 141 -20.10 11.61 -6.16
N CYS A 142 -20.06 10.34 -5.79
CA CYS A 142 -20.09 9.89 -4.39
C CYS A 142 -18.91 10.43 -3.59
N ILE A 143 -17.69 10.38 -4.14
CA ILE A 143 -16.50 10.96 -3.49
C ILE A 143 -16.66 12.46 -3.27
N LEU A 144 -17.07 13.21 -4.29
CA LEU A 144 -17.28 14.66 -4.17
C LEU A 144 -18.36 15.01 -3.13
N HIS A 145 -19.44 14.21 -3.07
CA HIS A 145 -20.47 14.36 -2.06
C HIS A 145 -19.93 14.10 -0.64
N GLY A 146 -19.17 13.01 -0.46
CA GLY A 146 -18.53 12.68 0.80
C GLY A 146 -17.57 13.77 1.29
N LEU A 147 -16.74 14.31 0.40
CA LEU A 147 -15.80 15.39 0.72
C LEU A 147 -16.52 16.68 1.18
N ARG A 148 -17.62 17.06 0.51
CA ARG A 148 -18.41 18.23 0.92
C ARG A 148 -19.02 18.05 2.32
N LYS A 149 -19.51 16.85 2.64
CA LYS A 149 -20.02 16.53 3.99
C LYS A 149 -18.91 16.50 5.03
N SER A 150 -17.73 15.97 4.70
CA SER A 150 -16.59 15.91 5.59
C SER A 150 -16.06 17.31 5.96
N GLN A 151 -16.10 18.28 5.04
CA GLN A 151 -15.71 19.67 5.32
C GLN A 151 -16.62 20.34 6.39
N ALA A 152 -17.87 19.90 6.49
CA ALA A 152 -18.79 20.36 7.52
C ALA A 152 -18.53 19.73 8.90
N ALA A 153 -17.77 18.63 8.95
CA ALA A 153 -17.35 18.00 10.20
C ALA A 153 -16.21 18.82 10.83
N ARG A 154 -16.34 19.13 12.12
CA ARG A 154 -15.39 20.00 12.86
C ARG A 154 -14.01 19.38 13.12
N GLY A 155 -13.54 18.42 12.30
CA GLY A 155 -12.23 17.78 12.45
C GLY A 155 -12.09 16.83 13.63
N TYR A 156 -13.18 16.40 14.26
CA TYR A 156 -13.18 15.40 15.30
C TYR A 156 -13.07 13.98 14.71
N TYR A 157 -12.50 13.06 15.49
CA TYR A 157 -12.52 11.64 15.14
C TYR A 157 -13.97 11.15 15.06
N SER A 158 -14.26 10.35 14.03
CA SER A 158 -15.54 9.64 13.93
C SER A 158 -15.56 8.43 14.88
N GLU A 159 -16.74 7.83 15.02
CA GLU A 159 -16.90 6.61 15.81
C GLU A 159 -15.94 5.51 15.33
N PRO A 160 -15.25 4.79 16.22
CA PRO A 160 -14.30 3.72 15.87
C PRO A 160 -14.92 2.62 15.02
N GLN A 161 -16.22 2.36 15.18
CA GLN A 161 -16.97 1.37 14.42
C GLN A 161 -17.26 1.81 12.98
N GLY A 162 -17.04 3.07 12.65
CA GLY A 162 -17.36 3.69 11.36
C GLY A 162 -18.57 4.63 11.41
N LEU A 163 -18.71 5.44 10.38
CA LEU A 163 -19.78 6.44 10.31
C LEU A 163 -21.16 5.79 10.46
N PRO A 164 -22.05 6.32 11.37
CA PRO A 164 -23.37 5.75 11.60
C PRO A 164 -24.19 5.58 10.31
N VAL A 165 -24.18 6.59 9.44
CA VAL A 165 -24.89 6.56 8.15
C VAL A 165 -24.38 5.43 7.23
N LEU A 166 -23.08 5.15 7.26
CA LEU A 166 -22.50 4.05 6.49
C LEU A 166 -22.91 2.70 7.07
N ARG A 167 -22.85 2.55 8.39
CA ARG A 167 -23.29 1.31 9.08
C ARG A 167 -24.75 1.01 8.82
N GLU A 168 -25.63 2.03 8.86
CA GLU A 168 -27.03 1.91 8.52
C GLU A 168 -27.25 1.46 7.05
N ALA A 169 -26.50 2.06 6.12
CA ALA A 169 -26.58 1.70 4.71
C ALA A 169 -26.11 0.25 4.47
N ILE A 170 -25.04 -0.19 5.16
CA ILE A 170 -24.52 -1.56 5.10
C ILE A 170 -25.56 -2.55 5.65
N ALA A 171 -26.11 -2.30 6.83
CA ALA A 171 -27.11 -3.17 7.45
C ALA A 171 -28.32 -3.36 6.52
N ARG A 172 -28.85 -2.27 5.97
CA ARG A 172 -29.97 -2.29 5.01
C ARG A 172 -29.63 -3.05 3.72
N HIS A 173 -28.44 -2.79 3.16
CA HIS A 173 -28.00 -3.49 1.95
C HIS A 173 -27.81 -4.98 2.20
N SER A 174 -27.21 -5.37 3.32
CA SER A 174 -26.99 -6.77 3.69
C SER A 174 -28.31 -7.53 3.91
N ALA A 175 -29.28 -6.86 4.53
CA ALA A 175 -30.61 -7.42 4.69
C ALA A 175 -31.29 -7.66 3.31
N PHE A 176 -31.24 -6.68 2.42
CA PHE A 176 -31.86 -6.78 1.09
C PHE A 176 -31.13 -7.77 0.16
N ALA A 177 -29.80 -7.66 0.06
CA ALA A 177 -29.03 -8.41 -0.93
C ALA A 177 -28.64 -9.83 -0.49
N ARG A 178 -28.59 -10.08 0.83
CA ARG A 178 -28.07 -11.33 1.41
C ARG A 178 -28.98 -11.96 2.47
N GLY A 179 -30.09 -11.35 2.80
CA GLY A 179 -30.99 -11.82 3.85
C GLY A 179 -30.39 -11.77 5.27
N VAL A 180 -29.29 -11.03 5.47
CA VAL A 180 -28.63 -10.90 6.76
C VAL A 180 -29.42 -9.98 7.66
N GLN A 181 -29.97 -10.51 8.76
CA GLN A 181 -30.67 -9.71 9.76
C GLN A 181 -29.65 -9.12 10.75
N CYS A 182 -29.35 -7.83 10.58
CA CYS A 182 -28.47 -7.10 11.47
C CYS A 182 -28.96 -5.66 11.66
N VAL A 183 -28.61 -5.07 12.78
CA VAL A 183 -28.82 -3.65 13.06
C VAL A 183 -27.50 -2.86 12.87
N PRO A 184 -27.52 -1.53 12.72
CA PRO A 184 -26.30 -0.75 12.53
C PRO A 184 -25.24 -0.94 13.64
N MET A 185 -25.65 -1.32 14.84
CA MET A 185 -24.74 -1.60 15.96
C MET A 185 -23.94 -2.89 15.77
N ASP A 186 -24.43 -3.83 14.96
CA ASP A 186 -23.73 -5.08 14.65
C ASP A 186 -22.67 -4.91 13.53
N VAL A 187 -22.59 -3.72 12.95
CA VAL A 187 -21.71 -3.44 11.81
C VAL A 187 -20.47 -2.70 12.28
N LEU A 188 -19.31 -3.29 11.98
CA LEU A 188 -17.99 -2.66 12.11
C LEU A 188 -17.39 -2.43 10.73
N VAL A 189 -17.06 -1.19 10.40
CA VAL A 189 -16.41 -0.83 9.14
C VAL A 189 -14.89 -1.01 9.26
N THR A 190 -14.32 -1.77 8.34
CA THR A 190 -12.87 -2.07 8.31
C THR A 190 -12.22 -1.63 7.00
N ASN A 191 -10.90 -1.48 6.99
CA ASN A 191 -10.11 -1.23 5.79
C ASN A 191 -9.88 -2.54 5.01
N GLY A 192 -10.97 -3.08 4.45
CA GLY A 192 -10.97 -4.33 3.72
C GLY A 192 -11.07 -5.58 4.59
N ALA A 193 -11.25 -6.73 3.94
CA ALA A 193 -11.46 -8.02 4.59
C ALA A 193 -10.27 -8.44 5.47
N GLN A 194 -9.06 -8.09 5.09
CA GLN A 194 -7.87 -8.50 5.86
C GLN A 194 -7.84 -7.88 7.27
N GLN A 195 -8.28 -6.64 7.43
CA GLN A 195 -8.41 -6.04 8.76
C GLN A 195 -9.52 -6.70 9.56
N ALA A 196 -10.64 -7.05 8.92
CA ALA A 196 -11.72 -7.79 9.60
C ALA A 196 -11.23 -9.16 10.11
N ILE A 197 -10.50 -9.91 9.28
CA ILE A 197 -9.91 -11.20 9.66
C ILE A 197 -8.93 -11.03 10.83
N ASP A 198 -8.07 -10.00 10.80
CA ASP A 198 -7.12 -9.73 11.90
C ASP A 198 -7.84 -9.39 13.21
N LEU A 199 -8.88 -8.56 13.15
CA LEU A 199 -9.67 -8.21 14.35
C LEU A 199 -10.38 -9.43 14.93
N VAL A 200 -11.00 -10.27 14.10
CA VAL A 200 -11.63 -11.52 14.54
C VAL A 200 -10.59 -12.47 15.14
N ALA A 201 -9.43 -12.58 14.50
CA ALA A 201 -8.34 -13.42 14.99
C ALA A 201 -7.88 -12.98 16.39
N ARG A 202 -7.70 -11.69 16.62
CA ARG A 202 -7.28 -11.12 17.92
C ARG A 202 -8.29 -11.36 19.03
N VAL A 203 -9.57 -11.44 18.72
CA VAL A 203 -10.64 -11.65 19.70
C VAL A 203 -10.86 -13.13 20.00
N LEU A 204 -10.78 -14.00 19.00
CA LEU A 204 -11.20 -15.40 19.12
C LEU A 204 -10.04 -16.39 19.26
N ILE A 205 -8.81 -16.02 18.85
CA ILE A 205 -7.69 -16.95 18.85
C ILE A 205 -6.85 -16.80 20.11
N GLU A 206 -6.72 -17.90 20.83
CA GLU A 206 -5.75 -18.10 21.89
C GLU A 206 -4.56 -18.92 21.36
N PRO A 207 -3.32 -18.64 21.81
CA PRO A 207 -2.16 -19.43 21.37
C PRO A 207 -2.37 -20.93 21.60
N GLY A 208 -2.19 -21.72 20.55
CA GLY A 208 -2.34 -23.17 20.57
C GLY A 208 -3.74 -23.70 20.22
N CYS A 209 -4.77 -22.84 20.11
CA CYS A 209 -6.09 -23.25 19.63
C CYS A 209 -6.05 -23.70 18.16
N THR A 210 -6.96 -24.59 17.75
CA THR A 210 -7.05 -25.10 16.38
C THR A 210 -7.98 -24.22 15.56
N VAL A 211 -7.48 -23.82 14.37
CA VAL A 211 -8.26 -23.10 13.34
C VAL A 211 -8.26 -23.93 12.07
N ALA A 212 -9.45 -24.33 11.61
CA ALA A 212 -9.64 -25.02 10.34
C ALA A 212 -9.73 -24.02 9.19
N VAL A 213 -9.00 -24.29 8.11
CA VAL A 213 -8.96 -23.47 6.90
C VAL A 213 -9.05 -24.40 5.67
N GLU A 214 -9.61 -23.90 4.59
CA GLU A 214 -9.62 -24.60 3.29
C GLU A 214 -8.19 -24.88 2.78
N ASP A 215 -7.99 -26.03 2.09
CA ASP A 215 -6.74 -26.37 1.42
C ASP A 215 -7.04 -27.04 0.04
N PRO A 216 -6.79 -26.34 -1.08
CA PRO A 216 -6.26 -24.98 -1.17
C PRO A 216 -7.21 -23.92 -0.61
N GLY A 217 -6.67 -22.83 -0.08
CA GLY A 217 -7.45 -21.77 0.56
C GLY A 217 -6.73 -20.41 0.51
N TYR A 218 -7.31 -19.40 1.15
CA TYR A 218 -6.83 -18.01 1.12
C TYR A 218 -5.61 -17.81 2.03
N PRO A 219 -4.38 -17.63 1.46
CA PRO A 219 -3.15 -17.60 2.23
C PRO A 219 -3.07 -16.47 3.28
N PRO A 220 -3.56 -15.22 3.01
CA PRO A 220 -3.47 -14.15 4.01
C PRO A 220 -4.25 -14.45 5.30
N ALA A 221 -5.43 -15.08 5.22
CA ALA A 221 -6.18 -15.48 6.41
C ALA A 221 -5.41 -16.53 7.23
N ARG A 222 -4.91 -17.59 6.56
CA ARG A 222 -4.08 -18.62 7.18
C ARG A 222 -2.86 -18.04 7.91
N LEU A 223 -2.16 -17.09 7.27
CA LEU A 223 -1.02 -16.42 7.87
C LEU A 223 -1.42 -15.59 9.10
N THR A 224 -2.55 -14.88 9.02
CA THR A 224 -3.05 -14.07 10.13
C THR A 224 -3.34 -14.95 11.35
N PHE A 225 -4.10 -16.03 11.18
CA PHE A 225 -4.41 -16.95 12.29
C PHE A 225 -3.15 -17.57 12.90
N ALA A 226 -2.27 -18.03 12.05
CA ALA A 226 -1.00 -18.61 12.52
C ALA A 226 -0.09 -17.58 13.22
N SER A 227 -0.15 -16.28 12.84
CA SER A 227 0.61 -15.22 13.52
C SER A 227 0.12 -14.94 14.93
N GLN A 228 -1.17 -15.20 15.21
CA GLN A 228 -1.76 -15.13 16.55
C GLN A 228 -1.45 -16.38 17.40
N GLY A 229 -0.72 -17.35 16.85
CA GLY A 229 -0.34 -18.57 17.56
C GLY A 229 -1.30 -19.74 17.39
N ALA A 230 -2.26 -19.67 16.48
CA ALA A 230 -3.15 -20.78 16.16
C ALA A 230 -2.40 -21.96 15.54
N ARG A 231 -2.85 -23.16 15.85
CA ARG A 231 -2.54 -24.39 15.13
C ARG A 231 -3.46 -24.49 13.92
N ILE A 232 -2.92 -24.47 12.71
CA ILE A 232 -3.70 -24.48 11.48
C ILE A 232 -3.99 -25.94 11.08
N ALA A 233 -5.27 -26.29 10.99
CA ALA A 233 -5.77 -27.51 10.36
C ALA A 233 -6.17 -27.19 8.92
N CYS A 234 -5.41 -27.73 7.96
CA CYS A 234 -5.68 -27.59 6.53
C CYS A 234 -6.70 -28.65 6.13
N ILE A 235 -7.89 -28.26 5.73
CA ILE A 235 -9.00 -29.14 5.41
C ILE A 235 -9.16 -29.22 3.88
N PRO A 236 -9.13 -30.41 3.28
CA PRO A 236 -9.35 -30.56 1.85
C PRO A 236 -10.69 -30.00 1.40
N VAL A 237 -10.76 -29.55 0.14
CA VAL A 237 -12.00 -29.09 -0.50
C VAL A 237 -12.32 -30.00 -1.69
N ASP A 238 -13.60 -30.27 -1.89
CA ASP A 238 -14.14 -30.97 -3.03
C ASP A 238 -15.10 -30.11 -3.86
N ALA A 239 -15.95 -30.70 -4.67
CA ALA A 239 -16.91 -29.98 -5.49
C ALA A 239 -18.02 -29.26 -4.68
N GLU A 240 -18.25 -29.66 -3.44
CA GLU A 240 -19.27 -29.12 -2.53
C GLU A 240 -18.67 -28.16 -1.49
N GLY A 241 -17.34 -28.00 -1.47
CA GLY A 241 -16.62 -27.09 -0.58
C GLY A 241 -15.69 -27.78 0.40
N MET A 242 -15.59 -27.28 1.64
CA MET A 242 -14.76 -27.87 2.68
C MET A 242 -15.30 -29.21 3.15
N MET A 243 -14.48 -30.26 3.14
CA MET A 243 -14.85 -31.60 3.62
C MET A 243 -14.98 -31.60 5.15
N VAL A 244 -16.23 -31.44 5.63
CA VAL A 244 -16.52 -31.18 7.07
C VAL A 244 -16.07 -32.34 7.96
N GLU A 245 -16.07 -33.58 7.48
CA GLU A 245 -15.63 -34.77 8.20
C GLU A 245 -14.15 -34.78 8.56
N HIS A 246 -13.36 -33.91 7.93
CA HIS A 246 -11.92 -33.77 8.22
C HIS A 246 -11.63 -32.66 9.24
N ILE A 247 -12.66 -31.96 9.71
CA ILE A 247 -12.46 -30.89 10.71
C ILE A 247 -12.21 -31.53 12.08
N PRO A 248 -11.07 -31.20 12.75
CA PRO A 248 -10.81 -31.72 14.09
C PRO A 248 -11.86 -31.27 15.11
N ASP A 249 -12.23 -32.14 16.05
CA ASP A 249 -13.22 -31.87 17.09
C ASP A 249 -12.85 -30.70 18.02
N ASP A 250 -11.55 -30.42 18.18
CA ASP A 250 -11.04 -29.34 19.00
C ASP A 250 -10.93 -28.00 18.24
N THR A 251 -11.57 -27.90 17.09
CA THR A 251 -11.54 -26.68 16.27
C THR A 251 -12.29 -25.53 16.92
N ARG A 252 -11.58 -24.42 17.17
CA ARG A 252 -12.14 -23.19 17.74
C ARG A 252 -12.77 -22.27 16.71
N LEU A 253 -12.20 -22.21 15.52
CA LEU A 253 -12.62 -21.33 14.42
C LEU A 253 -12.50 -22.06 13.09
N ILE A 254 -13.52 -21.88 12.24
CA ILE A 254 -13.52 -22.37 10.86
C ILE A 254 -13.55 -21.15 9.94
N TYR A 255 -12.64 -21.11 8.97
CA TYR A 255 -12.59 -20.07 7.95
C TYR A 255 -12.85 -20.67 6.58
N VAL A 256 -13.87 -20.17 5.90
CA VAL A 256 -14.31 -20.62 4.57
C VAL A 256 -14.57 -19.43 3.63
N THR A 257 -14.54 -19.69 2.32
CA THR A 257 -14.85 -18.73 1.26
C THR A 257 -16.02 -19.20 0.41
N PRO A 258 -17.26 -19.26 0.98
CA PRO A 258 -18.36 -20.08 0.44
C PRO A 258 -18.95 -19.57 -0.88
N ALA A 259 -18.92 -18.25 -1.14
CA ALA A 259 -19.50 -17.69 -2.36
C ALA A 259 -18.65 -17.96 -3.61
N HIS A 260 -17.33 -17.90 -3.44
CA HIS A 260 -16.32 -18.13 -4.47
C HIS A 260 -15.07 -18.67 -3.79
N GLN A 261 -14.98 -19.99 -3.69
CA GLN A 261 -13.87 -20.67 -3.05
C GLN A 261 -12.53 -20.21 -3.64
N PHE A 262 -11.60 -19.79 -2.80
CA PHE A 262 -10.29 -19.36 -3.27
C PHE A 262 -9.31 -20.55 -3.23
N PRO A 263 -8.59 -20.87 -4.33
CA PRO A 263 -8.59 -20.17 -5.63
C PRO A 263 -9.51 -20.80 -6.69
N LEU A 264 -10.28 -21.82 -6.38
CA LEU A 264 -10.97 -22.67 -7.35
C LEU A 264 -12.26 -22.03 -7.93
N GLY A 265 -12.82 -21.04 -7.25
CA GLY A 265 -13.97 -20.26 -7.74
C GLY A 265 -15.34 -20.94 -7.61
N MET A 266 -15.40 -22.16 -7.12
CA MET A 266 -16.68 -22.86 -6.94
C MET A 266 -17.47 -22.34 -5.73
N PRO A 267 -18.81 -22.31 -5.76
CA PRO A 267 -19.62 -22.02 -4.58
C PRO A 267 -19.68 -23.26 -3.67
N MET A 268 -19.88 -23.00 -2.38
CA MET A 268 -20.13 -24.00 -1.36
C MET A 268 -21.62 -24.12 -1.10
#